data_c8ff380b561f4e89d120133c7a570a33
#
_entry.id   c8ff380b561f4e89d120133c7a570a33
#
_cell.length_a   1.000
_cell.length_b   1.000
_cell.length_c   1.000
_cell.angle_alpha   90.00
_cell.angle_beta   90.00
_cell.angle_gamma   90.00
#
_symmetry.space_group_name_H-M   'P 1'
#
loop_
_entity.id
_entity.type
_entity.pdbx_description
1 polymer ?
#
loop_
_entity_poly.entity_id
_entity_poly.type
_entity_poly.pdbx_seq_one_letter_code
_entity_poly.pdbx_strand_id
1 'polypeptide(L)'
;MSMIHYISLHVESARAALKELLRQPIGTLLTLLMLAVAMTLPLFMYLGIQSGQSVLGKLNESPQITVYMDTDAAGSDADTVKNLLQRDSRIDKVRFISKQEGLEELQTNLDQNLVSMLDGNPLPDVFIVTPDPSTSPDQMESIYKDITKLPRVESATMDTEWVQTLYRINEFIRKILWFLSLTLGMAFVLVAHNTIRLQILS
;
A
#
# COMPACT_ATOMS: atom_id res chain seq x y z
N MET A 1 -12.94 45.98 -36.65
CA MET A 1 -13.89 45.07 -35.99
C MET A 1 -13.62 45.12 -34.50
N SER A 2 -14.53 45.69 -33.70
CA SER A 2 -14.21 46.00 -32.31
C SER A 2 -14.19 44.69 -31.48
N MET A 3 -13.22 44.61 -30.56
CA MET A 3 -13.05 43.48 -29.61
C MET A 3 -14.35 43.16 -28.88
N ILE A 4 -15.21 44.14 -28.65
CA ILE A 4 -16.52 44.00 -28.02
C ILE A 4 -17.46 43.14 -28.87
N HIS A 5 -17.45 43.28 -30.20
CA HIS A 5 -18.26 42.48 -31.09
C HIS A 5 -17.82 41.00 -31.11
N TYR A 6 -16.52 40.75 -30.98
CA TYR A 6 -15.98 39.40 -30.89
C TYR A 6 -16.39 38.70 -29.58
N ILE A 7 -16.34 39.42 -28.48
CA ILE A 7 -16.76 38.88 -27.14
C ILE A 7 -18.28 38.62 -27.13
N SER A 8 -19.11 39.51 -27.69
CA SER A 8 -20.54 39.30 -27.71
C SER A 8 -20.96 38.08 -28.54
N LEU A 9 -20.30 37.80 -29.67
CA LEU A 9 -20.50 36.61 -30.46
C LEU A 9 -20.15 35.32 -29.70
N HIS A 10 -19.06 35.31 -28.92
CA HIS A 10 -18.71 34.17 -28.12
C HIS A 10 -19.67 33.90 -26.96
N VAL A 11 -20.17 34.94 -26.32
CA VAL A 11 -21.19 34.82 -25.26
C VAL A 11 -22.52 34.32 -25.81
N GLU A 12 -22.92 34.80 -27.00
CA GLU A 12 -24.15 34.35 -27.66
C GLU A 12 -24.05 32.90 -28.12
N SER A 13 -22.92 32.50 -28.70
CA SER A 13 -22.63 31.10 -29.04
C SER A 13 -22.62 30.18 -27.84
N ALA A 14 -22.00 30.62 -26.71
CA ALA A 14 -21.97 29.85 -25.48
C ALA A 14 -23.39 29.67 -24.89
N ARG A 15 -24.22 30.72 -24.91
CA ARG A 15 -25.63 30.63 -24.48
C ARG A 15 -26.44 29.70 -25.35
N ALA A 16 -26.25 29.77 -26.67
CA ALA A 16 -26.94 28.87 -27.61
C ALA A 16 -26.54 27.41 -27.40
N ALA A 17 -25.24 27.14 -27.20
CA ALA A 17 -24.74 25.80 -26.91
C ALA A 17 -25.29 25.27 -25.57
N LEU A 18 -25.30 26.10 -24.53
CA LEU A 18 -25.85 25.70 -23.22
C LEU A 18 -27.35 25.38 -23.31
N LYS A 19 -28.11 26.17 -24.07
CA LYS A 19 -29.54 25.94 -24.29
C LYS A 19 -29.78 24.61 -25.03
N GLU A 20 -28.96 24.26 -26.03
CA GLU A 20 -29.04 23.02 -26.76
C GLU A 20 -28.69 21.80 -25.90
N LEU A 21 -27.63 21.93 -25.03
CA LEU A 21 -27.30 20.91 -24.06
C LEU A 21 -28.46 20.62 -23.09
N LEU A 22 -29.18 21.64 -22.65
CA LEU A 22 -30.35 21.47 -21.79
C LEU A 22 -31.60 20.91 -22.52
N ARG A 23 -31.66 21.01 -23.83
CA ARG A 23 -32.73 20.41 -24.64
C ARG A 23 -32.60 18.89 -24.79
N GLN A 24 -31.38 18.36 -24.69
CA GLN A 24 -31.09 16.93 -24.81
C GLN A 24 -30.46 16.38 -23.54
N PRO A 25 -31.19 16.32 -22.42
CA PRO A 25 -30.61 16.03 -21.12
C PRO A 25 -29.96 14.65 -21.05
N ILE A 26 -30.50 13.65 -21.72
CA ILE A 26 -29.99 12.28 -21.74
C ILE A 26 -28.66 12.21 -22.52
N GLY A 27 -28.59 12.84 -23.70
CA GLY A 27 -27.38 12.89 -24.52
C GLY A 27 -26.27 13.67 -23.81
N THR A 28 -26.62 14.79 -23.19
CA THR A 28 -25.69 15.61 -22.41
C THR A 28 -25.14 14.87 -21.21
N LEU A 29 -26.00 14.17 -20.45
CA LEU A 29 -25.59 13.36 -19.31
C LEU A 29 -24.64 12.25 -19.75
N LEU A 30 -24.91 11.56 -20.83
CA LEU A 30 -24.07 10.52 -21.40
C LEU A 30 -22.69 11.06 -21.77
N THR A 31 -22.65 12.20 -22.46
CA THR A 31 -21.39 12.85 -22.86
C THR A 31 -20.58 13.30 -21.67
N LEU A 32 -21.21 13.90 -20.65
CA LEU A 32 -20.56 14.30 -19.42
C LEU A 32 -20.01 13.09 -18.65
N LEU A 33 -20.75 11.99 -18.62
CA LEU A 33 -20.32 10.76 -17.95
C LEU A 33 -19.12 10.13 -18.67
N MET A 34 -19.13 10.10 -20.01
CA MET A 34 -17.95 9.66 -20.78
C MET A 34 -16.73 10.54 -20.56
N LEU A 35 -16.93 11.86 -20.54
CA LEU A 35 -15.85 12.81 -20.27
C LEU A 35 -15.29 12.65 -18.87
N ALA A 36 -16.15 12.46 -17.87
CA ALA A 36 -15.76 12.21 -16.49
C ALA A 36 -14.92 10.93 -16.37
N VAL A 37 -15.34 9.83 -17.00
CA VAL A 37 -14.57 8.58 -17.03
C VAL A 37 -13.23 8.78 -17.72
N ALA A 38 -13.20 9.46 -18.86
CA ALA A 38 -11.99 9.72 -19.62
C ALA A 38 -10.96 10.58 -18.83
N MET A 39 -11.44 11.56 -18.05
CA MET A 39 -10.57 12.38 -17.20
C MET A 39 -10.16 11.69 -15.91
N THR A 40 -11.00 10.80 -15.40
CA THR A 40 -10.73 10.07 -14.16
C THR A 40 -9.59 9.06 -14.35
N LEU A 41 -9.51 8.44 -15.52
CA LEU A 41 -8.52 7.39 -15.82
C LEU A 41 -7.06 7.89 -15.74
N PRO A 42 -6.65 9.02 -16.35
CA PRO A 42 -5.32 9.58 -16.17
C PRO A 42 -5.02 9.99 -14.72
N LEU A 43 -6.02 10.53 -14.02
CA LEU A 43 -5.88 10.93 -12.62
C LEU A 43 -5.60 9.72 -11.73
N PHE A 44 -6.33 8.63 -11.91
CA PHE A 44 -6.08 7.37 -11.19
C PHE A 44 -4.72 6.78 -11.53
N MET A 45 -4.31 6.86 -12.78
CA MET A 45 -3.00 6.40 -13.21
C MET A 45 -1.88 7.20 -12.54
N TYR A 46 -2.01 8.53 -12.48
CA TYR A 46 -1.08 9.40 -11.79
C TYR A 46 -0.99 9.11 -10.29
N LEU A 47 -2.14 9.02 -9.61
CA LEU A 47 -2.22 8.69 -8.19
C LEU A 47 -1.69 7.26 -7.91
N GLY A 48 -1.98 6.33 -8.82
CA GLY A 48 -1.47 4.95 -8.74
C GLY A 48 0.05 4.88 -8.84
N ILE A 49 0.66 5.63 -9.75
CA ILE A 49 2.12 5.71 -9.88
C ILE A 49 2.75 6.35 -8.64
N GLN A 50 2.20 7.45 -8.15
CA GLN A 50 2.71 8.14 -6.98
C GLN A 50 2.59 7.29 -5.71
N SER A 51 1.46 6.62 -5.52
CA SER A 51 1.26 5.68 -4.41
C SER A 51 2.10 4.42 -4.58
N GLY A 52 2.25 3.93 -5.81
CA GLY A 52 3.07 2.77 -6.15
C GLY A 52 4.55 3.01 -5.85
N GLN A 53 5.11 4.18 -6.13
CA GLN A 53 6.49 4.50 -5.80
C GLN A 53 6.75 4.50 -4.29
N SER A 54 5.80 4.99 -3.50
CA SER A 54 5.86 4.94 -2.04
C SER A 54 5.80 3.50 -1.50
N VAL A 55 5.02 2.66 -2.16
CA VAL A 55 4.88 1.23 -1.83
C VAL A 55 6.09 0.44 -2.29
N LEU A 56 6.58 0.68 -3.51
CA LEU A 56 7.77 0.02 -4.06
C LEU A 56 9.04 0.36 -3.27
N GLY A 57 9.15 1.58 -2.73
CA GLY A 57 10.22 1.96 -1.81
C GLY A 57 10.22 1.12 -0.52
N LYS A 58 9.03 0.81 -0.01
CA LYS A 58 8.85 -0.07 1.17
C LYS A 58 8.92 -1.57 0.84
N LEU A 59 8.62 -1.97 -0.39
CA LEU A 59 8.74 -3.36 -0.87
C LEU A 59 10.18 -3.79 -1.12
N ASN A 60 11.13 -2.86 -1.23
CA ASN A 60 12.56 -3.17 -1.24
C ASN A 60 13.06 -3.62 0.14
N GLU A 61 12.33 -3.31 1.20
CA GLU A 61 12.55 -3.87 2.53
C GLU A 61 11.61 -5.08 2.66
N SER A 62 12.15 -6.28 2.45
CA SER A 62 11.40 -7.51 2.72
C SER A 62 10.84 -7.44 4.14
N PRO A 63 9.58 -7.82 4.37
CA PRO A 63 9.00 -7.80 5.71
C PRO A 63 9.87 -8.61 6.66
N GLN A 64 10.21 -8.03 7.81
CA GLN A 64 11.09 -8.65 8.77
C GLN A 64 10.36 -8.91 10.08
N ILE A 65 10.74 -10.00 10.74
CA ILE A 65 10.34 -10.29 12.10
C ILE A 65 11.58 -10.12 12.97
N THR A 66 11.54 -9.18 13.89
CA THR A 66 12.61 -8.97 14.85
C THR A 66 12.30 -9.78 16.12
N VAL A 67 13.19 -10.66 16.47
CA VAL A 67 13.05 -11.59 17.61
C VAL A 67 14.04 -11.17 18.68
N TYR A 68 13.55 -10.87 19.87
CA TYR A 68 14.34 -10.50 21.01
C TYR A 68 14.49 -11.71 21.92
N MET A 69 15.74 -12.06 22.20
CA MET A 69 16.06 -13.12 23.14
C MET A 69 15.90 -12.62 24.58
N ASP A 70 15.74 -13.57 25.49
CA ASP A 70 15.80 -13.31 26.93
C ASP A 70 17.17 -12.69 27.28
N THR A 71 17.21 -11.65 28.10
CA THR A 71 18.44 -10.97 28.47
C THR A 71 19.47 -11.89 29.19
N ASP A 72 18.93 -12.93 29.85
CA ASP A 72 19.68 -13.97 30.56
C ASP A 72 20.01 -15.18 29.68
N ALA A 73 19.66 -15.15 28.38
CA ALA A 73 19.96 -16.24 27.48
C ALA A 73 21.48 -16.44 27.31
N ALA A 74 21.90 -17.70 27.39
CA ALA A 74 23.28 -18.08 27.14
C ALA A 74 23.53 -18.15 25.61
N GLY A 75 24.82 -18.05 25.19
CA GLY A 75 25.17 -18.17 23.78
C GLY A 75 24.69 -19.49 23.12
N SER A 76 24.66 -20.59 23.91
CA SER A 76 24.09 -21.88 23.46
C SER A 76 22.61 -21.83 23.15
N ASP A 77 21.84 -20.96 23.83
CA ASP A 77 20.42 -20.77 23.59
C ASP A 77 20.22 -20.02 22.25
N ALA A 78 21.04 -19.01 22.00
CA ALA A 78 21.04 -18.28 20.72
C ALA A 78 21.39 -19.21 19.56
N ASP A 79 22.36 -20.10 19.70
CA ASP A 79 22.69 -21.11 18.68
C ASP A 79 21.54 -22.08 18.41
N THR A 80 20.82 -22.47 19.47
CA THR A 80 19.65 -23.33 19.36
C THR A 80 18.54 -22.66 18.57
N VAL A 81 18.19 -21.42 18.91
CA VAL A 81 17.16 -20.63 18.22
C VAL A 81 17.57 -20.37 16.77
N LYS A 82 18.84 -20.00 16.54
CA LYS A 82 19.37 -19.83 15.17
C LYS A 82 19.17 -21.08 14.31
N ASN A 83 19.52 -22.24 14.85
CA ASN A 83 19.34 -23.52 14.13
C ASN A 83 17.88 -23.83 13.85
N LEU A 84 16.97 -23.53 14.77
CA LEU A 84 15.53 -23.74 14.55
C LEU A 84 15.00 -22.80 13.48
N LEU A 85 15.37 -21.52 13.50
CA LEU A 85 14.98 -20.54 12.50
C LEU A 85 15.53 -20.88 11.11
N GLN A 86 16.79 -21.32 11.01
CA GLN A 86 17.42 -21.70 9.73
C GLN A 86 16.85 -22.98 9.10
N ARG A 87 16.24 -23.85 9.89
CA ARG A 87 15.60 -25.09 9.41
C ARG A 87 14.17 -24.86 8.91
N ASP A 88 13.57 -23.74 9.23
CA ASP A 88 12.22 -23.42 8.75
C ASP A 88 12.28 -22.98 7.28
N SER A 89 11.72 -23.80 6.39
CA SER A 89 11.72 -23.54 4.95
C SER A 89 10.94 -22.30 4.53
N ARG A 90 10.16 -21.71 5.43
CA ARG A 90 9.41 -20.45 5.21
C ARG A 90 10.28 -19.21 5.41
N ILE A 91 11.51 -19.38 5.92
CA ILE A 91 12.46 -18.32 6.24
C ILE A 91 13.57 -18.31 5.20
N ASP A 92 13.77 -17.17 4.53
CA ASP A 92 14.85 -16.98 3.55
C ASP A 92 16.18 -16.64 4.23
N LYS A 93 16.16 -15.69 5.18
CA LYS A 93 17.37 -15.19 5.84
C LYS A 93 17.17 -15.01 7.35
N VAL A 94 18.22 -15.31 8.08
CA VAL A 94 18.31 -15.07 9.53
C VAL A 94 19.62 -14.32 9.80
N ARG A 95 19.50 -13.08 10.29
CA ARG A 95 20.64 -12.28 10.74
C ARG A 95 20.64 -12.25 12.26
N PHE A 96 21.76 -12.61 12.87
CA PHE A 96 21.98 -12.50 14.30
C PHE A 96 22.72 -11.22 14.62
N ILE A 97 22.25 -10.49 15.62
CA ILE A 97 22.88 -9.29 16.17
C ILE A 97 23.09 -9.56 17.66
N SER A 98 24.34 -9.65 18.07
CA SER A 98 24.66 -9.85 19.49
C SER A 98 24.38 -8.57 20.28
N LYS A 99 24.14 -8.72 21.57
CA LYS A 99 24.01 -7.58 22.51
C LYS A 99 25.19 -6.62 22.49
N GLN A 100 26.40 -7.09 22.15
CA GLN A 100 27.58 -6.24 21.99
C GLN A 100 27.53 -5.45 20.69
N GLU A 101 27.22 -6.10 19.59
CA GLU A 101 27.07 -5.44 18.30
C GLU A 101 25.94 -4.39 18.33
N GLY A 102 24.82 -4.69 18.98
CA GLY A 102 23.73 -3.75 19.20
C GLY A 102 24.15 -2.53 20.03
N LEU A 103 24.99 -2.73 21.05
CA LEU A 103 25.54 -1.63 21.86
C LEU A 103 26.49 -0.74 21.06
N GLU A 104 27.36 -1.33 20.24
CA GLU A 104 28.26 -0.59 19.35
C GLU A 104 27.51 0.24 18.34
N GLU A 105 26.42 -0.31 17.75
CA GLU A 105 25.56 0.40 16.82
C GLU A 105 24.84 1.58 17.50
N LEU A 106 24.37 1.40 18.73
CA LEU A 106 23.80 2.48 19.54
C LEU A 106 24.84 3.56 19.85
N GLN A 107 26.05 3.20 20.20
CA GLN A 107 27.15 4.15 20.47
C GLN A 107 27.51 4.98 19.25
N THR A 108 27.38 4.41 18.05
CA THR A 108 27.68 5.10 16.80
C THR A 108 26.57 6.10 16.42
N ASN A 109 25.31 5.79 16.76
CA ASN A 109 24.15 6.56 16.36
C ASN A 109 23.64 7.54 17.44
N LEU A 110 24.02 7.35 18.69
CA LEU A 110 23.64 8.20 19.83
C LEU A 110 24.87 8.90 20.43
N ASP A 111 24.62 10.03 21.12
CA ASP A 111 25.66 10.73 21.87
C ASP A 111 26.31 9.77 22.90
N GLN A 112 27.64 9.67 22.87
CA GLN A 112 28.44 8.81 23.77
C GLN A 112 28.14 9.02 25.26
N ASN A 113 27.68 10.21 25.62
CA ASN A 113 27.28 10.54 26.98
C ASN A 113 26.05 9.78 27.49
N LEU A 114 25.12 9.45 26.61
CA LEU A 114 23.89 8.71 26.98
C LEU A 114 24.21 7.23 27.24
N VAL A 115 25.07 6.65 26.42
CA VAL A 115 25.43 5.23 26.54
C VAL A 115 26.29 4.96 27.75
N SER A 116 27.15 5.92 28.13
CA SER A 116 28.01 5.81 29.35
C SER A 116 27.22 5.86 30.66
N MET A 117 25.97 6.30 30.65
CA MET A 117 25.05 6.31 31.81
C MET A 117 24.38 4.96 32.07
N LEU A 118 24.52 3.98 31.17
CA LEU A 118 23.95 2.65 31.33
C LEU A 118 24.88 1.80 32.22
N ASP A 119 24.37 1.33 33.34
CA ASP A 119 25.04 0.36 34.19
C ASP A 119 25.05 -1.03 33.54
N GLY A 120 26.01 -1.28 32.63
CA GLY A 120 26.12 -2.51 31.86
C GLY A 120 25.41 -2.45 30.52
N ASN A 121 25.35 -3.59 29.81
CA ASN A 121 24.64 -3.73 28.55
C ASN A 121 23.22 -4.29 28.79
N PRO A 122 22.15 -3.46 28.72
CA PRO A 122 20.79 -3.93 28.94
C PRO A 122 20.15 -4.56 27.70
N LEU A 123 20.89 -4.63 26.57
CA LEU A 123 20.34 -5.11 25.32
C LEU A 123 20.29 -6.65 25.29
N PRO A 124 19.22 -7.24 24.78
CA PRO A 124 19.16 -8.65 24.45
C PRO A 124 19.90 -8.95 23.14
N ASP A 125 20.18 -10.22 22.92
CA ASP A 125 20.53 -10.72 21.59
C ASP A 125 19.29 -10.69 20.69
N VAL A 126 19.47 -10.36 19.42
CA VAL A 126 18.37 -10.13 18.47
C VAL A 126 18.57 -10.96 17.21
N PHE A 127 17.50 -11.58 16.72
CA PHE A 127 17.46 -12.16 15.37
C PHE A 127 16.56 -11.33 14.48
N ILE A 128 17.04 -10.98 13.30
CA ILE A 128 16.24 -10.42 12.24
C ILE A 128 15.94 -11.54 11.25
N VAL A 129 14.68 -11.92 11.21
CA VAL A 129 14.18 -13.01 10.38
C VAL A 129 13.47 -12.41 9.16
N THR A 130 13.97 -12.76 7.98
CA THR A 130 13.36 -12.37 6.71
C THR A 130 12.66 -13.60 6.13
N PRO A 131 11.33 -13.63 6.09
CA PRO A 131 10.57 -14.70 5.44
C PRO A 131 10.78 -14.74 3.94
N ASP A 132 10.42 -15.86 3.32
CA ASP A 132 10.44 -15.99 1.87
C ASP A 132 9.56 -14.93 1.20
N PRO A 133 9.99 -14.29 0.11
CA PRO A 133 9.24 -13.25 -0.58
C PRO A 133 7.84 -13.68 -1.07
N SER A 134 7.63 -14.98 -1.24
CA SER A 134 6.33 -15.55 -1.63
C SER A 134 5.36 -15.79 -0.46
N THR A 135 5.80 -15.49 0.78
CA THR A 135 5.01 -15.71 2.00
C THR A 135 3.78 -14.82 2.03
N SER A 136 2.60 -15.44 2.15
CA SER A 136 1.34 -14.71 2.29
C SER A 136 1.21 -14.07 3.69
N PRO A 137 0.35 -13.03 3.85
CA PRO A 137 0.11 -12.40 5.15
C PRO A 137 -0.31 -13.39 6.26
N ASP A 138 -1.14 -14.38 5.93
CA ASP A 138 -1.59 -15.40 6.89
C ASP A 138 -0.44 -16.33 7.30
N GLN A 139 0.43 -16.67 6.37
CA GLN A 139 1.66 -17.45 6.65
C GLN A 139 2.63 -16.65 7.50
N MET A 140 2.75 -15.34 7.25
CA MET A 140 3.57 -14.43 8.05
C MET A 140 3.11 -14.42 9.53
N GLU A 141 1.80 -14.32 9.76
CA GLU A 141 1.24 -14.38 11.11
C GLU A 141 1.49 -15.74 11.78
N SER A 142 1.43 -16.83 11.00
CA SER A 142 1.77 -18.17 11.49
C SER A 142 3.25 -18.26 11.90
N ILE A 143 4.17 -17.78 11.06
CA ILE A 143 5.61 -17.74 11.36
C ILE A 143 5.86 -16.94 12.64
N TYR A 144 5.24 -15.76 12.77
CA TYR A 144 5.34 -14.93 13.96
C TYR A 144 4.89 -15.66 15.22
N LYS A 145 3.73 -16.34 15.17
CA LYS A 145 3.21 -17.13 16.29
C LYS A 145 4.11 -18.32 16.65
N ASP A 146 4.73 -18.95 15.67
CA ASP A 146 5.64 -20.06 15.90
C ASP A 146 6.96 -19.57 16.54
N ILE A 147 7.49 -18.44 16.07
CA ILE A 147 8.70 -17.81 16.60
C ILE A 147 8.51 -17.37 18.06
N THR A 148 7.37 -16.79 18.40
CA THR A 148 7.08 -16.36 19.79
C THR A 148 7.00 -17.51 20.80
N LYS A 149 6.87 -18.74 20.32
CA LYS A 149 6.83 -19.95 21.16
C LYS A 149 8.20 -20.61 21.31
N LEU A 150 9.23 -20.12 20.63
CA LEU A 150 10.57 -20.68 20.73
C LEU A 150 11.15 -20.47 22.15
N PRO A 151 11.95 -21.42 22.62
CA PRO A 151 12.55 -21.32 23.95
C PRO A 151 13.49 -20.11 24.02
N ARG A 152 13.47 -19.41 25.16
CA ARG A 152 14.31 -18.25 25.42
C ARG A 152 14.07 -17.02 24.50
N VAL A 153 12.96 -16.99 23.79
CA VAL A 153 12.45 -15.81 23.10
C VAL A 153 11.57 -15.03 24.06
N GLU A 154 11.97 -13.81 24.41
CA GLU A 154 11.20 -12.92 25.26
C GLU A 154 10.04 -12.29 24.53
N SER A 155 10.33 -11.77 23.33
CA SER A 155 9.32 -11.14 22.48
C SER A 155 9.73 -11.18 21.01
N ALA A 156 8.76 -10.98 20.14
CA ALA A 156 9.02 -10.74 18.74
C ALA A 156 8.17 -9.55 18.27
N THR A 157 8.72 -8.76 17.34
CA THR A 157 7.98 -7.68 16.67
C THR A 157 7.96 -7.97 15.19
N MET A 158 6.78 -7.82 14.61
CA MET A 158 6.60 -7.94 13.17
C MET A 158 6.33 -6.55 12.62
N ASP A 159 6.92 -6.23 11.46
CA ASP A 159 6.58 -5.01 10.75
C ASP A 159 5.14 -5.09 10.21
N THR A 160 4.21 -4.70 11.06
CA THR A 160 2.77 -4.70 10.77
C THR A 160 2.37 -3.61 9.78
N GLU A 161 3.19 -2.59 9.57
CA GLU A 161 2.88 -1.54 8.59
C GLU A 161 2.77 -2.11 7.17
N TRP A 162 3.60 -3.08 6.83
CA TRP A 162 3.56 -3.76 5.54
C TRP A 162 2.27 -4.54 5.32
N VAL A 163 1.85 -5.33 6.32
CA VAL A 163 0.60 -6.11 6.27
C VAL A 163 -0.61 -5.17 6.14
N GLN A 164 -0.65 -4.10 6.94
CA GLN A 164 -1.73 -3.10 6.87
C GLN A 164 -1.74 -2.36 5.54
N THR A 165 -0.57 -2.09 4.95
CA THR A 165 -0.44 -1.44 3.65
C THR A 165 -1.01 -2.32 2.55
N LEU A 166 -0.72 -3.63 2.54
CA LEU A 166 -1.30 -4.58 1.59
C LEU A 166 -2.82 -4.68 1.69
N TYR A 167 -3.36 -4.74 2.92
CA TYR A 167 -4.81 -4.75 3.13
C TYR A 167 -5.47 -3.48 2.58
N ARG A 168 -4.89 -2.31 2.83
CA ARG A 168 -5.38 -1.03 2.30
C ARG A 168 -5.34 -0.98 0.78
N ILE A 169 -4.28 -1.48 0.16
CA ILE A 169 -4.13 -1.52 -1.30
C ILE A 169 -5.19 -2.45 -1.90
N ASN A 170 -5.36 -3.64 -1.35
CA ASN A 170 -6.34 -4.60 -1.84
C ASN A 170 -7.78 -4.06 -1.70
N GLU A 171 -8.09 -3.42 -0.57
CA GLU A 171 -9.38 -2.78 -0.36
C GLU A 171 -9.61 -1.61 -1.32
N PHE A 172 -8.58 -0.81 -1.57
CA PHE A 172 -8.62 0.30 -2.53
C PHE A 172 -8.85 -0.19 -3.96
N ILE A 173 -8.10 -1.21 -4.41
CA ILE A 173 -8.30 -1.83 -5.73
C ILE A 173 -9.71 -2.38 -5.87
N ARG A 174 -10.23 -3.07 -4.86
CA ARG A 174 -11.60 -3.60 -4.87
C ARG A 174 -12.65 -2.50 -4.98
N LYS A 175 -12.47 -1.38 -4.27
CA LYS A 175 -13.37 -0.22 -4.36
C LYS A 175 -13.34 0.41 -5.75
N ILE A 176 -12.16 0.54 -6.36
CA ILE A 176 -12.00 1.05 -7.74
C ILE A 176 -12.70 0.13 -8.73
N LEU A 177 -12.47 -1.18 -8.66
CA LEU A 177 -13.09 -2.15 -9.56
C LEU A 177 -14.61 -2.12 -9.44
N TRP A 178 -15.14 -2.00 -8.23
CA TRP A 178 -16.58 -1.90 -8.00
C TRP A 178 -17.16 -0.61 -8.58
N PHE A 179 -16.50 0.53 -8.37
CA PHE A 179 -16.90 1.82 -8.94
C PHE A 179 -16.85 1.80 -10.47
N LEU A 180 -15.78 1.25 -11.05
CA LEU A 180 -15.62 1.14 -12.50
C LEU A 180 -16.70 0.23 -13.10
N SER A 181 -17.00 -0.90 -12.48
CA SER A 181 -18.07 -1.82 -12.92
C SER A 181 -19.44 -1.16 -12.88
N LEU A 182 -19.74 -0.41 -11.83
CA LEU A 182 -21.00 0.32 -11.70
C LEU A 182 -21.13 1.39 -12.79
N THR A 183 -20.04 2.15 -13.03
CA THR A 183 -20.02 3.22 -14.05
C THR A 183 -20.17 2.66 -15.45
N LEU A 184 -19.47 1.57 -15.78
CA LEU A 184 -19.59 0.88 -17.06
C LEU A 184 -20.99 0.28 -17.25
N GLY A 185 -21.56 -0.32 -16.21
CA GLY A 185 -22.93 -0.86 -16.25
C GLY A 185 -23.96 0.23 -16.53
N MET A 186 -23.83 1.38 -15.86
CA MET A 186 -24.72 2.53 -16.09
C MET A 186 -24.56 3.09 -17.51
N ALA A 187 -23.33 3.24 -17.99
CA ALA A 187 -23.04 3.69 -19.35
C ALA A 187 -23.66 2.73 -20.39
N PHE A 188 -23.54 1.41 -20.19
CA PHE A 188 -24.11 0.41 -21.06
C PHE A 188 -25.66 0.52 -21.13
N VAL A 189 -26.32 0.66 -19.98
CA VAL A 189 -27.79 0.83 -19.92
C VAL A 189 -28.23 2.09 -20.67
N LEU A 190 -27.50 3.22 -20.49
CA LEU A 190 -27.81 4.48 -21.17
C LEU A 190 -27.62 4.38 -22.69
N VAL A 191 -26.55 3.72 -23.15
CA VAL A 191 -26.30 3.48 -24.57
C VAL A 191 -27.39 2.58 -25.17
N ALA A 192 -27.73 1.49 -24.50
CA ALA A 192 -28.79 0.57 -24.94
C ALA A 192 -30.14 1.29 -25.02
N HIS A 193 -30.49 2.09 -24.02
CA HIS A 193 -31.73 2.89 -24.04
C HIS A 193 -31.76 3.89 -25.19
N ASN A 194 -30.68 4.59 -25.46
CA ASN A 194 -30.61 5.55 -26.58
C ASN A 194 -30.69 4.86 -27.94
N THR A 195 -30.08 3.70 -28.11
CA THR A 195 -30.11 2.91 -29.33
C THR A 195 -31.52 2.41 -29.63
N ILE A 196 -32.20 1.87 -28.62
CA ILE A 196 -33.62 1.40 -28.77
C ILE A 196 -34.54 2.55 -29.12
N ARG A 197 -34.37 3.72 -28.50
CA ARG A 197 -35.18 4.90 -28.79
C ARG A 197 -35.04 5.37 -30.25
N LEU A 198 -33.81 5.35 -30.79
CA LEU A 198 -33.56 5.73 -32.18
C LEU A 198 -34.18 4.74 -33.18
N GLN A 199 -34.24 3.45 -32.87
CA GLN A 199 -34.85 2.42 -33.71
C GLN A 199 -36.41 2.48 -33.74
N ILE A 200 -37.02 2.98 -32.66
CA ILE A 200 -38.47 3.11 -32.56
C ILE A 200 -38.97 4.38 -33.29
N LEU A 201 -38.13 5.40 -33.42
CA LEU A 201 -38.47 6.68 -34.05
C LEU A 201 -38.09 6.76 -35.53
N SER A 202 -37.45 5.74 -36.11
CA SER A 202 -37.17 5.59 -37.53
C SER A 202 -38.25 4.70 -38.23
#